data_7532f26fe496336d672e519973d8cba8
#
_entry.id   7532f26fe496336d672e519973d8cba8
#
_cell.length_a   1.000
_cell.length_b   1.000
_cell.length_c   1.000
_cell.angle_alpha   90.00
_cell.angle_beta   90.00
_cell.angle_gamma   90.00
#
_symmetry.space_group_name_H-M   'P 1'
#
loop_
_entity.id
_entity.type
_entity.pdbx_description
1 polymer ?
#
loop_
_entity_poly.entity_id
_entity_poly.type
_entity_poly.pdbx_seq_one_letter_code
_entity_poly.pdbx_strand_id
1 'polypeptide(L)'
;MHGREMREDVTLDIPIMIEQFYTPTPYSRFVNDGEILIAGVGGLGCIWAIEAHSRCSELSELLLIDADENSFEGANEANCLYLDAGGEGRGAAALPSMATHRLRNGIDSISSLLEEAEVLILLTGLGGGMGSGASGELARIANQYGCMVLSIAGLPFAEQPLRCAIAEAAIPSLDTNSSVCIRVS
;
A
#
# COMPACT_ATOMS: atom_id res chain seq x y z
N MET A 1 -46.70 25.36 -44.48
CA MET A 1 -46.23 26.15 -43.35
C MET A 1 -45.95 25.16 -42.21
N HIS A 2 -44.69 24.76 -42.07
CA HIS A 2 -44.26 23.83 -41.02
C HIS A 2 -43.62 24.63 -39.91
N GLY A 3 -44.27 24.65 -38.77
CA GLY A 3 -43.72 25.18 -37.53
C GLY A 3 -42.70 24.19 -36.97
N ARG A 4 -41.45 24.63 -36.85
CA ARG A 4 -40.36 23.94 -36.17
C ARG A 4 -40.45 24.28 -34.68
N GLU A 5 -40.89 23.34 -33.88
CA GLU A 5 -40.72 23.42 -32.42
C GLU A 5 -39.24 23.38 -32.09
N MET A 6 -38.76 24.46 -31.51
CA MET A 6 -37.44 24.49 -30.87
C MET A 6 -37.54 23.71 -29.57
N ARG A 7 -36.76 22.65 -29.46
CA ARG A 7 -36.51 22.00 -28.18
C ARG A 7 -35.64 22.95 -27.36
N GLU A 8 -36.18 23.47 -26.29
CA GLU A 8 -35.41 24.11 -25.23
C GLU A 8 -34.52 23.02 -24.61
N ASP A 9 -33.21 23.16 -24.77
CA ASP A 9 -32.22 22.43 -23.99
C ASP A 9 -32.38 22.84 -22.52
N VAL A 10 -33.03 21.99 -21.74
CA VAL A 10 -33.05 22.10 -20.29
C VAL A 10 -31.66 21.68 -19.82
N THR A 11 -30.74 22.63 -19.76
CA THR A 11 -29.56 22.50 -18.94
C THR A 11 -30.03 22.43 -17.48
N LEU A 12 -30.06 21.23 -16.92
CA LEU A 12 -30.18 21.03 -15.50
C LEU A 12 -28.92 21.65 -14.85
N ASP A 13 -29.04 22.90 -14.41
CA ASP A 13 -28.14 23.47 -13.41
C ASP A 13 -28.37 22.67 -12.12
N ILE A 14 -27.65 21.56 -12.04
CA ILE A 14 -27.46 20.88 -10.75
C ILE A 14 -26.44 21.76 -10.02
N PRO A 15 -26.86 22.56 -9.02
CA PRO A 15 -25.88 23.24 -8.21
C PRO A 15 -25.02 22.17 -7.59
N ILE A 16 -23.72 22.23 -7.89
CA ILE A 16 -22.74 21.35 -7.31
C ILE A 16 -22.75 21.65 -5.79
N MET A 17 -23.64 21.00 -5.06
CA MET A 17 -23.69 21.03 -3.58
C MET A 17 -22.52 20.23 -2.99
N ILE A 18 -21.50 19.90 -3.78
CA ILE A 18 -20.31 19.20 -3.32
C ILE A 18 -19.43 20.10 -2.45
N GLU A 19 -19.41 21.41 -2.70
CA GLU A 19 -18.62 22.34 -1.88
C GLU A 19 -19.19 22.59 -0.48
N GLN A 20 -20.47 22.34 -0.23
CA GLN A 20 -21.06 22.56 1.09
C GLN A 20 -20.94 21.33 2.01
N PHE A 21 -20.62 20.16 1.49
CA PHE A 21 -20.35 18.96 2.31
C PHE A 21 -18.89 18.73 2.59
N TYR A 22 -17.99 19.45 1.93
CA TYR A 22 -16.57 19.46 2.23
C TYR A 22 -16.22 20.69 3.11
N THR A 23 -16.92 20.85 4.21
CA THR A 23 -16.22 21.42 5.34
C THR A 23 -15.17 20.37 5.71
N PRO A 24 -13.89 20.71 5.75
CA PRO A 24 -12.90 19.82 6.36
C PRO A 24 -13.33 19.67 7.82
N THR A 25 -14.20 18.72 8.04
CA THR A 25 -14.57 18.25 9.35
C THR A 25 -13.32 17.68 9.99
N PRO A 26 -13.30 17.60 11.28
CA PRO A 26 -12.15 17.48 12.16
C PRO A 26 -11.15 16.38 11.91
N TYR A 27 -11.21 15.67 10.79
CA TYR A 27 -10.14 14.76 10.36
C TYR A 27 -8.80 15.48 10.16
N SER A 28 -8.79 16.74 9.73
CA SER A 28 -7.57 17.55 9.70
C SER A 28 -7.02 17.92 11.09
N ARG A 29 -7.70 17.54 12.15
CA ARG A 29 -7.19 17.66 13.52
C ARG A 29 -6.63 16.37 14.08
N PHE A 30 -6.79 15.25 13.37
CA PHE A 30 -6.37 13.94 13.81
C PHE A 30 -5.20 13.37 12.98
N VAL A 31 -4.81 14.03 11.90
CA VAL A 31 -3.69 13.63 11.07
C VAL A 31 -2.68 14.77 11.11
N ASN A 32 -1.64 14.64 11.94
CA ASN A 32 -0.45 15.47 11.86
C ASN A 32 0.47 14.93 10.75
N ASP A 33 1.42 15.73 10.32
CA ASP A 33 2.43 15.28 9.35
C ASP A 33 3.15 14.03 9.90
N GLY A 34 3.15 12.94 9.14
CA GLY A 34 3.78 11.67 9.54
C GLY A 34 2.85 10.61 10.15
N GLU A 35 1.61 10.93 10.51
CA GLU A 35 0.66 9.94 11.07
C GLU A 35 0.19 8.90 10.07
N ILE A 36 0.30 9.17 8.76
CA ILE A 36 0.00 8.22 7.69
C ILE A 36 1.31 7.70 7.10
N LEU A 37 1.54 6.40 7.25
CA LEU A 37 2.64 5.71 6.61
C LEU A 37 2.13 4.92 5.40
N ILE A 38 2.61 5.24 4.20
CA ILE A 38 2.35 4.45 3.00
C ILE A 38 3.51 3.48 2.83
N ALA A 39 3.26 2.18 2.95
CA ALA A 39 4.27 1.16 2.79
C ALA A 39 4.06 0.32 1.54
N GLY A 40 5.08 0.23 0.69
CA GLY A 40 5.15 -0.68 -0.45
C GLY A 40 5.98 -1.91 -0.12
N VAL A 41 5.44 -3.11 -0.32
CA VAL A 41 6.15 -4.37 -0.06
C VAL A 41 6.24 -5.21 -1.31
N GLY A 42 7.48 -5.49 -1.74
CA GLY A 42 7.80 -6.16 -3.01
C GLY A 42 7.63 -5.24 -4.22
N GLY A 43 8.12 -5.62 -5.38
CA GLY A 43 8.22 -4.73 -6.55
C GLY A 43 6.91 -4.03 -6.93
N LEU A 44 5.79 -4.75 -7.04
CA LEU A 44 4.50 -4.14 -7.36
C LEU A 44 4.02 -3.19 -6.24
N GLY A 45 4.20 -3.59 -4.98
CA GLY A 45 3.83 -2.77 -3.83
C GLY A 45 4.63 -1.47 -3.79
N CYS A 46 5.94 -1.52 -4.08
CA CYS A 46 6.79 -0.34 -4.15
C CYS A 46 6.34 0.63 -5.24
N ILE A 47 6.04 0.13 -6.45
CA ILE A 47 5.52 0.96 -7.55
C ILE A 47 4.24 1.68 -7.14
N TRP A 48 3.29 0.96 -6.54
CA TRP A 48 2.02 1.54 -6.10
C TRP A 48 2.21 2.56 -4.97
N ALA A 49 3.13 2.27 -4.03
CA ALA A 49 3.40 3.17 -2.91
C ALA A 49 4.04 4.49 -3.34
N ILE A 50 5.01 4.44 -4.26
CA ILE A 50 5.63 5.63 -4.85
C ILE A 50 4.57 6.50 -5.54
N GLU A 51 3.72 5.90 -6.37
CA GLU A 51 2.65 6.62 -7.08
C GLU A 51 1.60 7.18 -6.11
N ALA A 52 1.20 6.42 -5.09
CA ALA A 52 0.24 6.90 -4.10
C ALA A 52 0.81 8.06 -3.29
N HIS A 53 2.02 7.92 -2.76
CA HIS A 53 2.70 8.96 -1.98
C HIS A 53 2.93 10.24 -2.79
N SER A 54 3.26 10.14 -4.08
CA SER A 54 3.46 11.32 -4.94
C SER A 54 2.23 12.26 -5.01
N ARG A 55 1.04 11.73 -4.71
CA ARG A 55 -0.24 12.47 -4.72
C ARG A 55 -0.62 13.05 -3.37
N CYS A 56 0.02 12.64 -2.29
CA CYS A 56 -0.29 13.06 -0.92
C CYS A 56 0.96 13.18 -0.03
N SER A 57 2.09 13.56 -0.61
CA SER A 57 3.38 13.65 0.07
C SER A 57 3.40 14.61 1.27
N GLU A 58 2.51 15.60 1.28
CA GLU A 58 2.37 16.53 2.41
C GLU A 58 1.67 15.91 3.64
N LEU A 59 1.02 14.75 3.46
CA LEU A 59 0.18 14.11 4.49
C LEU A 59 0.68 12.72 4.89
N SER A 60 1.72 12.21 4.26
CA SER A 60 2.16 10.83 4.46
C SER A 60 3.67 10.69 4.35
N GLU A 61 4.20 9.73 5.10
CA GLU A 61 5.56 9.22 4.95
C GLU A 61 5.55 7.99 4.01
N LEU A 62 6.68 7.76 3.34
CA LEU A 62 6.85 6.65 2.41
C LEU A 62 7.85 5.64 2.96
N LEU A 63 7.47 4.37 2.98
CA LEU A 63 8.32 3.24 3.30
C LEU A 63 8.29 2.21 2.17
N LEU A 64 9.45 1.84 1.65
CA LEU A 64 9.58 0.81 0.62
C LEU A 64 10.38 -0.38 1.18
N ILE A 65 9.89 -1.58 0.93
CA ILE A 65 10.50 -2.81 1.44
C ILE A 65 10.62 -3.81 0.30
N ASP A 66 11.83 -4.10 -0.11
CA ASP A 66 12.12 -5.17 -1.08
C ASP A 66 13.53 -5.74 -0.87
N ALA A 67 13.81 -6.83 -1.59
CA ALA A 67 15.13 -7.42 -1.74
C ALA A 67 15.75 -7.15 -3.13
N ASP A 68 15.14 -6.26 -3.91
CA ASP A 68 15.62 -5.78 -5.20
C ASP A 68 15.73 -4.25 -5.14
N GLU A 69 16.94 -3.72 -5.26
CA GLU A 69 17.20 -2.27 -5.22
C GLU A 69 16.48 -1.50 -6.33
N ASN A 70 16.25 -2.14 -7.49
CA ASN A 70 15.52 -1.50 -8.59
C ASN A 70 14.07 -1.13 -8.23
N SER A 71 13.50 -1.79 -7.23
CA SER A 71 12.15 -1.47 -6.73
C SER A 71 12.06 -0.10 -6.05
N PHE A 72 13.20 0.52 -5.74
CA PHE A 72 13.29 1.81 -5.06
C PHE A 72 13.56 2.99 -6.00
N GLU A 73 13.60 2.75 -7.33
CA GLU A 73 13.81 3.83 -8.29
C GLU A 73 12.76 4.94 -8.13
N GLY A 74 13.23 6.18 -8.01
CA GLY A 74 12.37 7.36 -7.83
C GLY A 74 11.94 7.62 -6.38
N ALA A 75 12.43 6.85 -5.40
CA ALA A 75 12.14 7.03 -3.98
C ALA A 75 13.30 7.70 -3.22
N ASN A 76 13.00 8.23 -2.04
CA ASN A 76 14.01 8.71 -1.10
C ASN A 76 14.65 7.50 -0.39
N GLU A 77 15.97 7.34 -0.51
CA GLU A 77 16.71 6.22 0.10
C GLU A 77 16.55 6.12 1.63
N ALA A 78 16.28 7.24 2.29
CA ALA A 78 16.08 7.26 3.74
C ALA A 78 14.85 6.45 4.21
N ASN A 79 13.90 6.21 3.31
CA ASN A 79 12.66 5.48 3.61
C ASN A 79 12.64 4.09 2.97
N CYS A 80 13.79 3.55 2.58
CA CYS A 80 13.91 2.24 1.93
C CYS A 80 14.50 1.21 2.88
N LEU A 81 13.81 0.08 3.05
CA LEU A 81 14.31 -1.09 3.76
C LEU A 81 14.71 -2.17 2.75
N TYR A 82 16.00 -2.26 2.49
CA TYR A 82 16.57 -3.28 1.63
C TYR A 82 16.80 -4.58 2.38
N LEU A 83 16.13 -5.64 1.98
CA LEU A 83 16.14 -6.95 2.64
C LEU A 83 16.94 -8.00 1.85
N ASP A 84 18.15 -7.66 1.39
CA ASP A 84 19.01 -8.64 0.74
C ASP A 84 19.62 -9.65 1.74
N ALA A 85 19.71 -10.88 1.34
CA ALA A 85 20.26 -11.97 2.16
C ALA A 85 21.57 -12.54 1.61
N GLY A 86 22.35 -11.76 0.88
CA GLY A 86 23.62 -12.30 0.44
C GLY A 86 24.26 -11.67 -0.78
N GLY A 87 23.89 -10.45 -1.15
CA GLY A 87 24.66 -9.64 -2.09
C GLY A 87 24.55 -10.02 -3.57
N GLU A 88 23.53 -10.77 -3.96
CA GLU A 88 23.32 -11.13 -5.38
C GLU A 88 22.07 -10.52 -6.02
N GLY A 89 21.31 -9.65 -5.30
CA GLY A 89 20.15 -8.94 -5.86
C GLY A 89 19.00 -9.84 -6.36
N ARG A 90 18.92 -11.07 -5.86
CA ARG A 90 17.98 -12.08 -6.39
C ARG A 90 16.61 -12.14 -5.69
N GLY A 91 16.27 -11.12 -4.91
CA GLY A 91 15.01 -11.09 -4.20
C GLY A 91 14.84 -12.24 -3.20
N ALA A 92 13.62 -12.46 -2.71
CA ALA A 92 13.30 -13.59 -1.84
C ALA A 92 13.13 -14.93 -2.60
N ALA A 93 13.52 -15.00 -3.85
CA ALA A 93 13.45 -16.20 -4.71
C ALA A 93 12.09 -16.93 -4.66
N ALA A 94 10.99 -16.18 -4.61
CA ALA A 94 9.62 -16.68 -4.45
C ALA A 94 9.37 -17.51 -3.16
N LEU A 95 10.19 -17.31 -2.11
CA LEU A 95 10.06 -18.00 -0.83
C LEU A 95 9.52 -17.04 0.25
N PRO A 96 8.20 -17.03 0.54
CA PRO A 96 7.60 -16.11 1.52
C PRO A 96 8.22 -16.21 2.91
N SER A 97 8.58 -17.39 3.37
CA SER A 97 9.20 -17.61 4.68
C SER A 97 10.55 -16.89 4.85
N MET A 98 11.32 -16.79 3.77
CA MET A 98 12.57 -16.01 3.79
C MET A 98 12.30 -14.52 3.91
N ALA A 99 11.32 -14.00 3.18
CA ALA A 99 10.92 -12.60 3.27
C ALA A 99 10.44 -12.23 4.68
N THR A 100 9.61 -13.07 5.28
CA THR A 100 9.17 -12.92 6.67
C THR A 100 10.35 -12.85 7.65
N HIS A 101 11.30 -13.78 7.51
CA HIS A 101 12.47 -13.83 8.40
C HIS A 101 13.38 -12.60 8.22
N ARG A 102 13.61 -12.18 6.98
CA ARG A 102 14.44 -11.00 6.68
C ARG A 102 13.80 -9.72 7.24
N LEU A 103 12.47 -9.56 7.07
CA LEU A 103 11.77 -8.40 7.63
C LEU A 103 11.92 -8.35 9.15
N ARG A 104 11.75 -9.47 9.85
CA ARG A 104 11.93 -9.52 11.31
C ARG A 104 13.31 -9.05 11.74
N ASN A 105 14.35 -9.42 11.00
CA ASN A 105 15.71 -9.01 11.29
C ASN A 105 16.01 -7.55 10.95
N GLY A 106 15.26 -6.96 10.02
CA GLY A 106 15.43 -5.56 9.61
C GLY A 106 14.49 -4.58 10.30
N ILE A 107 13.58 -5.03 11.14
CA ILE A 107 12.50 -4.20 11.70
C ILE A 107 13.00 -3.02 12.52
N ASP A 108 14.11 -3.17 13.23
CA ASP A 108 14.67 -2.11 14.07
C ASP A 108 15.01 -0.84 13.26
N SER A 109 15.31 -1.01 11.95
CA SER A 109 15.63 0.11 11.06
C SER A 109 14.43 1.00 10.70
N ILE A 110 13.21 0.51 10.91
CA ILE A 110 11.96 1.22 10.57
C ILE A 110 11.04 1.39 11.77
N SER A 111 11.51 1.03 12.97
CA SER A 111 10.70 1.07 14.20
C SER A 111 10.19 2.48 14.50
N SER A 112 11.01 3.52 14.30
CA SER A 112 10.61 4.91 14.51
C SER A 112 9.47 5.34 13.58
N LEU A 113 9.47 4.92 12.31
CA LEU A 113 8.38 5.21 11.39
C LEU A 113 7.07 4.56 11.82
N LEU A 114 7.15 3.34 12.39
CA LEU A 114 5.97 2.63 12.91
C LEU A 114 5.47 3.21 14.24
N GLU A 115 6.37 3.74 15.07
CA GLU A 115 6.00 4.41 16.33
C GLU A 115 5.27 5.72 16.12
N GLU A 116 5.59 6.44 15.04
CA GLU A 116 4.99 7.73 14.70
C GLU A 116 3.69 7.57 13.89
N ALA A 117 3.50 6.41 13.23
CA ALA A 117 2.35 6.18 12.37
C ALA A 117 1.09 5.77 13.15
N GLU A 118 -0.02 6.46 12.95
CA GLU A 118 -1.35 6.02 13.40
C GLU A 118 -2.02 5.10 12.38
N VAL A 119 -1.77 5.33 11.09
CA VAL A 119 -2.35 4.58 9.98
C VAL A 119 -1.25 4.06 9.06
N LEU A 120 -1.23 2.76 8.85
CA LEU A 120 -0.41 2.11 7.82
C LEU A 120 -1.27 1.76 6.60
N ILE A 121 -0.99 2.39 5.46
CA ILE A 121 -1.54 2.00 4.16
C ILE A 121 -0.54 1.05 3.50
N LEU A 122 -0.82 -0.23 3.54
CA LEU A 122 0.07 -1.29 3.06
C LEU A 122 -0.31 -1.72 1.65
N LEU A 123 0.59 -1.49 0.70
CA LEU A 123 0.44 -1.83 -0.71
C LEU A 123 1.35 -3.01 -1.05
N THR A 124 0.80 -4.06 -1.65
CA THR A 124 1.58 -5.28 -1.94
C THR A 124 1.07 -6.02 -3.17
N GLY A 125 1.96 -6.76 -3.84
CA GLY A 125 1.60 -7.74 -4.85
C GLY A 125 1.80 -9.15 -4.32
N LEU A 126 0.74 -9.93 -4.22
CA LEU A 126 0.80 -11.31 -3.76
C LEU A 126 1.24 -12.26 -4.88
N GLY A 127 1.73 -13.44 -4.52
CA GLY A 127 2.21 -14.46 -5.46
C GLY A 127 3.73 -14.41 -5.71
N GLY A 128 4.43 -13.43 -5.14
CA GLY A 128 5.88 -13.39 -5.06
C GLY A 128 6.40 -13.70 -3.66
N GLY A 129 7.74 -13.78 -3.50
CA GLY A 129 8.35 -14.05 -2.19
C GLY A 129 8.20 -12.88 -1.22
N MET A 130 8.62 -11.69 -1.63
CA MET A 130 8.60 -10.49 -0.76
C MET A 130 7.18 -10.07 -0.41
N GLY A 131 6.33 -9.77 -1.41
CA GLY A 131 4.96 -9.33 -1.15
C GLY A 131 4.15 -10.32 -0.31
N SER A 132 4.23 -11.62 -0.61
CA SER A 132 3.46 -12.64 0.13
C SER A 132 4.02 -12.94 1.52
N GLY A 133 5.33 -12.81 1.72
CA GLY A 133 5.97 -13.18 2.98
C GLY A 133 6.10 -12.01 3.95
N ALA A 134 6.46 -10.81 3.46
CA ALA A 134 6.73 -9.68 4.32
C ALA A 134 5.47 -8.85 4.66
N SER A 135 4.46 -8.80 3.77
CA SER A 135 3.31 -7.92 3.99
C SER A 135 2.48 -8.30 5.23
N GLY A 136 2.12 -9.58 5.39
CA GLY A 136 1.38 -10.03 6.56
C GLY A 136 2.17 -9.85 7.86
N GLU A 137 3.49 -10.01 7.83
CA GLU A 137 4.36 -9.78 8.98
C GLU A 137 4.50 -8.29 9.30
N LEU A 138 4.65 -7.43 8.31
CA LEU A 138 4.66 -5.97 8.52
C LEU A 138 3.34 -5.51 9.15
N ALA A 139 2.21 -5.98 8.63
CA ALA A 139 0.90 -5.67 9.18
C ALA A 139 0.80 -6.11 10.66
N ARG A 140 1.28 -7.31 11.00
CA ARG A 140 1.32 -7.81 12.37
C ARG A 140 2.17 -6.95 13.30
N ILE A 141 3.34 -6.54 12.82
CA ILE A 141 4.25 -5.69 13.58
C ILE A 141 3.66 -4.29 13.77
N ALA A 142 3.13 -3.68 12.70
CA ALA A 142 2.49 -2.37 12.77
C ALA A 142 1.33 -2.35 13.80
N ASN A 143 0.51 -3.40 13.85
CA ASN A 143 -0.50 -3.54 14.90
C ASN A 143 0.09 -3.56 16.31
N GLN A 144 1.29 -4.10 16.51
CA GLN A 144 1.97 -4.09 17.81
C GLN A 144 2.43 -2.70 18.22
N TYR A 145 2.74 -1.84 17.24
CA TYR A 145 3.01 -0.42 17.45
C TYR A 145 1.74 0.43 17.59
N GLY A 146 0.56 -0.16 17.40
CA GLY A 146 -0.73 0.52 17.54
C GLY A 146 -1.29 1.11 16.25
N CYS A 147 -0.64 0.89 15.10
CA CYS A 147 -1.11 1.38 13.82
C CYS A 147 -2.41 0.68 13.39
N MET A 148 -3.35 1.44 12.84
CA MET A 148 -4.46 0.89 12.08
C MET A 148 -3.98 0.50 10.68
N VAL A 149 -4.09 -0.78 10.31
CA VAL A 149 -3.57 -1.29 9.03
C VAL A 149 -4.66 -1.39 7.97
N LEU A 150 -4.47 -0.71 6.84
CA LEU A 150 -5.30 -0.79 5.65
C LEU A 150 -4.47 -1.42 4.53
N SER A 151 -4.80 -2.63 4.10
CA SER A 151 -4.03 -3.34 3.07
C SER A 151 -4.72 -3.34 1.71
N ILE A 152 -3.94 -3.10 0.65
CA ILE A 152 -4.36 -3.26 -0.75
C ILE A 152 -3.42 -4.26 -1.39
N ALA A 153 -3.97 -5.41 -1.78
CA ALA A 153 -3.21 -6.55 -2.29
C ALA A 153 -3.57 -6.84 -3.76
N GLY A 154 -2.60 -6.72 -4.65
CA GLY A 154 -2.70 -7.18 -6.03
C GLY A 154 -2.59 -8.71 -6.10
N LEU A 155 -3.57 -9.34 -6.73
CA LEU A 155 -3.59 -10.78 -6.93
C LEU A 155 -2.90 -11.15 -8.26
N PRO A 156 -2.28 -12.33 -8.34
CA PRO A 156 -1.69 -12.82 -9.59
C PRO A 156 -2.78 -13.20 -10.60
N PHE A 157 -2.44 -13.19 -11.87
CA PHE A 157 -3.32 -13.66 -12.93
C PHE A 157 -3.59 -15.17 -12.81
N ALA A 158 -4.81 -15.59 -13.17
CA ALA A 158 -5.26 -16.98 -13.04
C ALA A 158 -4.39 -17.98 -13.83
N GLU A 159 -3.72 -17.51 -14.88
CA GLU A 159 -2.80 -18.30 -15.72
C GLU A 159 -1.47 -18.63 -15.04
N GLN A 160 -1.25 -18.12 -13.82
CA GLN A 160 -0.02 -18.32 -13.04
C GLN A 160 -0.30 -19.17 -11.78
N PRO A 161 -0.54 -20.48 -11.92
CA PRO A 161 -1.04 -21.31 -10.82
C PRO A 161 -0.12 -21.35 -9.60
N LEU A 162 1.20 -21.33 -9.79
CA LEU A 162 2.14 -21.30 -8.67
C LEU A 162 2.03 -19.99 -7.88
N ARG A 163 1.92 -18.85 -8.57
CA ARG A 163 1.73 -17.56 -7.90
C ARG A 163 0.38 -17.47 -7.20
N CYS A 164 -0.68 -18.04 -7.80
CA CYS A 164 -2.00 -18.11 -7.16
C CYS A 164 -1.92 -18.90 -5.86
N ALA A 165 -1.28 -20.06 -5.85
CA ALA A 165 -1.12 -20.87 -4.64
C ALA A 165 -0.33 -20.13 -3.54
N ILE A 166 0.73 -19.40 -3.90
CA ILE A 166 1.51 -18.57 -2.96
C ILE A 166 0.64 -17.42 -2.41
N ALA A 167 -0.14 -16.76 -3.27
CA ALA A 167 -1.04 -15.67 -2.87
C ALA A 167 -2.14 -16.18 -1.91
N GLU A 168 -2.79 -17.29 -2.25
CA GLU A 168 -3.82 -17.93 -1.41
C GLU A 168 -3.28 -18.28 -0.02
N ALA A 169 -2.06 -18.77 0.07
CA ALA A 169 -1.40 -19.08 1.35
C ALA A 169 -1.08 -17.82 2.18
N ALA A 170 -0.85 -16.67 1.54
CA ALA A 170 -0.50 -15.43 2.21
C ALA A 170 -1.72 -14.63 2.71
N ILE A 171 -2.86 -14.74 2.02
CA ILE A 171 -4.09 -13.99 2.31
C ILE A 171 -4.54 -14.09 3.78
N PRO A 172 -4.61 -15.26 4.41
CA PRO A 172 -5.09 -15.35 5.79
C PRO A 172 -4.27 -14.53 6.79
N SER A 173 -2.95 -14.48 6.60
CA SER A 173 -2.07 -13.68 7.47
C SER A 173 -2.32 -12.19 7.28
N LEU A 174 -2.49 -11.74 6.04
CA LEU A 174 -2.76 -10.34 5.73
C LEU A 174 -4.14 -9.92 6.25
N ASP A 175 -5.19 -10.73 6.01
CA ASP A 175 -6.55 -10.47 6.50
C ASP A 175 -6.63 -10.38 8.03
N THR A 176 -5.93 -11.27 8.72
CA THR A 176 -5.95 -11.31 10.19
C THR A 176 -5.29 -10.06 10.80
N ASN A 177 -4.30 -9.51 10.12
CA ASN A 177 -3.51 -8.40 10.63
C ASN A 177 -3.89 -7.04 10.01
N SER A 178 -4.89 -6.98 9.16
CA SER A 178 -5.40 -5.74 8.57
C SER A 178 -6.79 -5.42 9.11
N SER A 179 -7.05 -4.15 9.43
CA SER A 179 -8.40 -3.65 9.76
C SER A 179 -9.31 -3.71 8.53
N VAL A 180 -8.73 -3.48 7.34
CA VAL A 180 -9.37 -3.64 6.03
C VAL A 180 -8.34 -4.22 5.07
N CYS A 181 -8.75 -5.23 4.28
CA CYS A 181 -7.93 -5.80 3.22
C CYS A 181 -8.70 -5.79 1.89
N ILE A 182 -8.25 -4.94 0.96
CA ILE A 182 -8.80 -4.83 -0.39
C ILE A 182 -7.95 -5.68 -1.33
N ARG A 183 -8.61 -6.52 -2.14
CA ARG A 183 -7.95 -7.37 -3.13
C ARG A 183 -8.28 -6.87 -4.54
N VAL A 184 -7.23 -6.72 -5.36
CA VAL A 184 -7.33 -6.23 -6.74
C VAL A 184 -6.81 -7.32 -7.66
N SER A 185 -7.59 -7.67 -8.70
CA SER A 185 -7.25 -8.68 -9.72
C SER A 185 -7.35 -8.08 -11.13
#